data_2f884e5bc8fa0aee50001349f4790b0f
#
_entry.id   2f884e5bc8fa0aee50001349f4790b0f
#
_cell.length_a   1.000
_cell.length_b   1.000
_cell.length_c   1.000
_cell.angle_alpha   90.00
_cell.angle_beta   90.00
_cell.angle_gamma   90.00
#
_symmetry.space_group_name_H-M   'P 1'
#
loop_
_entity.id
_entity.type
_entity.pdbx_description
1 polymer ?
#
loop_
_entity_poly.entity_id
_entity_poly.type
_entity_poly.pdbx_seq_one_letter_code
_entity_poly.pdbx_strand_id
1 'polypeptide(L)'
;MANDLPWLAELNPEQRRAVCHGDGPLLVVAGAGSGKTRTLAYRTAYLIATGVPPQEILLLTFTRRAAQEMIRRARSIVSSEGAAKGAIWGGTFHSVANRLLRLYGKPAGVSPQFTVLDQSDAQDLMDVLRHELGLHQKDKRFPRKQTCLAIYSRRVNGSEELPEVVDRYFPWCSDWKD
;
A
#
# COMPACT_ATOMS: atom_id res chain seq x y z
N MET A 1 -7.94 21.01 -27.07
CA MET A 1 -8.66 20.37 -25.95
C MET A 1 -7.74 19.35 -25.29
N ALA A 2 -8.11 18.23 -24.65
CA ALA A 2 -7.18 17.38 -23.83
C ALA A 2 -5.95 16.82 -24.58
N ASN A 3 -5.92 16.84 -25.92
CA ASN A 3 -4.80 16.33 -26.73
C ASN A 3 -3.78 17.41 -27.15
N ASP A 4 -4.00 18.68 -26.81
CA ASP A 4 -3.15 19.80 -27.21
C ASP A 4 -2.19 20.28 -26.10
N LEU A 5 -1.97 19.45 -25.09
CA LEU A 5 -1.05 19.78 -24.03
C LEU A 5 0.41 19.66 -24.51
N PRO A 6 1.19 20.78 -24.53
CA PRO A 6 2.51 20.83 -25.20
C PRO A 6 3.49 19.75 -24.68
N TRP A 7 3.44 19.45 -23.38
CA TRP A 7 4.32 18.47 -22.74
C TRP A 7 4.01 17.01 -23.12
N LEU A 8 2.87 16.71 -23.78
CA LEU A 8 2.62 15.37 -24.33
C LEU A 8 3.58 15.03 -25.50
N ALA A 9 4.18 16.03 -26.14
CA ALA A 9 5.18 15.82 -27.17
C ALA A 9 6.51 15.24 -26.64
N GLU A 10 6.75 15.35 -25.33
CA GLU A 10 7.94 14.79 -24.67
C GLU A 10 7.85 13.27 -24.45
N LEU A 11 6.69 12.68 -24.67
CA LEU A 11 6.41 11.26 -24.41
C LEU A 11 6.54 10.45 -25.71
N ASN A 12 7.07 9.23 -25.57
CA ASN A 12 7.00 8.29 -26.68
C ASN A 12 5.55 7.79 -26.88
N PRO A 13 5.23 7.13 -28.01
CA PRO A 13 3.86 6.74 -28.33
C PRO A 13 3.20 5.84 -27.26
N GLU A 14 3.94 4.91 -26.68
CA GLU A 14 3.44 3.99 -25.62
C GLU A 14 3.17 4.73 -24.32
N GLN A 15 4.09 5.61 -23.90
CA GLN A 15 3.91 6.46 -22.73
C GLN A 15 2.72 7.40 -22.93
N ARG A 16 2.59 8.01 -24.10
CA ARG A 16 1.47 8.89 -24.42
C ARG A 16 0.13 8.16 -24.37
N ARG A 17 0.04 6.92 -24.91
CA ARG A 17 -1.17 6.09 -24.78
C ARG A 17 -1.53 5.82 -23.32
N ALA A 18 -0.55 5.48 -22.48
CA ALA A 18 -0.76 5.26 -21.06
C ALA A 18 -1.21 6.53 -20.31
N VAL A 19 -0.60 7.67 -20.64
CA VAL A 19 -0.91 8.98 -20.04
C VAL A 19 -2.31 9.46 -20.42
N CYS A 20 -2.70 9.33 -21.68
CA CYS A 20 -3.98 9.80 -22.20
C CYS A 20 -5.10 8.73 -22.10
N HIS A 21 -4.86 7.59 -21.44
CA HIS A 21 -5.89 6.57 -21.28
C HIS A 21 -7.14 7.18 -20.63
N GLY A 22 -8.32 6.80 -21.13
CA GLY A 22 -9.60 7.24 -20.57
C GLY A 22 -9.92 6.63 -19.23
N ASP A 23 -11.19 6.40 -18.96
CA ASP A 23 -11.68 5.77 -17.74
C ASP A 23 -11.43 4.27 -17.73
N GLY A 24 -11.38 3.69 -16.52
CA GLY A 24 -11.22 2.27 -16.30
C GLY A 24 -9.80 1.84 -15.91
N PRO A 25 -9.63 0.56 -15.59
CA PRO A 25 -8.34 0.02 -15.15
C PRO A 25 -7.33 -0.03 -16.29
N LEU A 26 -6.09 0.37 -16.01
CA LEU A 26 -4.96 0.31 -16.92
C LEU A 26 -3.78 -0.39 -16.27
N LEU A 27 -3.33 -1.49 -16.85
CA LEU A 27 -2.09 -2.15 -16.49
C LEU A 27 -0.98 -1.73 -17.46
N VAL A 28 0.10 -1.15 -16.92
CA VAL A 28 1.30 -0.79 -17.69
C VAL A 28 2.47 -1.69 -17.28
N VAL A 29 2.90 -2.55 -18.18
CA VAL A 29 4.06 -3.42 -17.98
C VAL A 29 5.26 -2.79 -18.67
N ALA A 30 6.33 -2.55 -17.90
CA ALA A 30 7.50 -1.84 -18.40
C ALA A 30 8.78 -2.24 -17.65
N GLY A 31 9.87 -2.41 -18.36
CA GLY A 31 11.18 -2.77 -17.83
C GLY A 31 11.83 -1.66 -16.97
N ALA A 32 12.95 -1.98 -16.35
CA ALA A 32 13.76 -0.98 -15.65
C ALA A 32 14.25 0.11 -16.65
N GLY A 33 14.27 1.38 -16.23
CA GLY A 33 14.71 2.48 -17.10
C GLY A 33 13.70 2.95 -18.17
N SER A 34 12.58 2.26 -18.37
CA SER A 34 11.57 2.63 -19.38
C SER A 34 10.78 3.93 -19.10
N GLY A 35 11.05 4.57 -17.97
CA GLY A 35 10.35 5.80 -17.59
C GLY A 35 9.01 5.61 -16.88
N LYS A 36 8.73 4.46 -16.24
CA LYS A 36 7.48 4.20 -15.48
C LYS A 36 7.08 5.35 -14.55
N THR A 37 8.03 5.81 -13.73
CA THR A 37 7.79 6.90 -12.78
C THR A 37 7.47 8.23 -13.51
N ARG A 38 8.12 8.48 -14.64
CA ARG A 38 7.83 9.62 -15.50
C ARG A 38 6.41 9.51 -16.06
N THR A 39 6.06 8.39 -16.65
CA THR A 39 4.72 8.14 -17.21
C THR A 39 3.62 8.35 -16.16
N LEU A 40 3.82 7.89 -14.92
CA LEU A 40 2.85 8.07 -13.84
C LEU A 40 2.72 9.56 -13.43
N ALA A 41 3.82 10.31 -13.37
CA ALA A 41 3.77 11.75 -13.11
C ALA A 41 3.03 12.51 -14.21
N TYR A 42 3.29 12.17 -15.48
CA TYR A 42 2.57 12.74 -16.61
C TYR A 42 1.09 12.36 -16.65
N ARG A 43 0.75 11.11 -16.28
CA ARG A 43 -0.66 10.69 -16.12
C ARG A 43 -1.37 11.53 -15.07
N THR A 44 -0.73 11.75 -13.93
CA THR A 44 -1.27 12.60 -12.86
C THR A 44 -1.48 14.05 -13.36
N ALA A 45 -0.49 14.60 -14.05
CA ALA A 45 -0.60 15.92 -14.64
C ALA A 45 -1.73 16.00 -15.68
N TYR A 46 -1.87 14.97 -16.51
CA TYR A 46 -2.95 14.88 -17.52
C TYR A 46 -4.33 14.88 -16.86
N LEU A 47 -4.54 14.08 -15.83
CA LEU A 47 -5.81 14.05 -15.09
C LEU A 47 -6.18 15.42 -14.53
N ILE A 48 -5.21 16.13 -13.96
CA ILE A 48 -5.43 17.50 -13.45
C ILE A 48 -5.76 18.46 -14.60
N ALA A 49 -5.00 18.43 -15.68
CA ALA A 49 -5.20 19.30 -16.84
C ALA A 49 -6.54 19.02 -17.55
N THR A 50 -7.08 17.81 -17.44
CA THR A 50 -8.40 17.44 -17.96
C THR A 50 -9.55 17.67 -16.98
N GLY A 51 -9.28 18.29 -15.83
CA GLY A 51 -10.31 18.76 -14.89
C GLY A 51 -10.53 17.90 -13.65
N VAL A 52 -9.74 16.83 -13.45
CA VAL A 52 -9.83 16.04 -12.21
C VAL A 52 -9.25 16.85 -11.06
N PRO A 53 -10.01 17.10 -9.98
CA PRO A 53 -9.50 17.82 -8.82
C PRO A 53 -8.29 17.08 -8.19
N PRO A 54 -7.18 17.77 -7.88
CA PRO A 54 -6.00 17.11 -7.30
C PRO A 54 -6.28 16.30 -6.04
N GLN A 55 -7.24 16.71 -5.21
CA GLN A 55 -7.65 16.01 -3.99
C GLN A 55 -8.39 14.69 -4.25
N GLU A 56 -8.86 14.44 -5.46
CA GLU A 56 -9.48 13.19 -5.88
C GLU A 56 -8.48 12.20 -6.49
N ILE A 57 -7.22 12.62 -6.63
CA ILE A 57 -6.14 11.78 -7.15
C ILE A 57 -5.37 11.15 -5.99
N LEU A 58 -5.33 9.82 -5.97
CA LEU A 58 -4.52 9.05 -5.03
C LEU A 58 -3.30 8.44 -5.74
N LEU A 59 -2.10 8.89 -5.35
CA LEU A 59 -0.82 8.44 -5.89
C LEU A 59 -0.08 7.57 -4.87
N LEU A 60 0.07 6.28 -5.15
CA LEU A 60 0.71 5.31 -4.27
C LEU A 60 2.05 4.82 -4.82
N THR A 61 3.01 4.62 -3.92
CA THR A 61 4.33 4.07 -4.24
C THR A 61 4.94 3.36 -3.02
N PHE A 62 6.05 2.67 -3.21
CA PHE A 62 6.71 1.92 -2.15
C PHE A 62 7.57 2.79 -1.22
N THR A 63 8.12 3.91 -1.69
CA THR A 63 9.00 4.74 -0.87
C THR A 63 8.50 6.17 -0.75
N ARG A 64 8.73 6.80 0.41
CA ARG A 64 8.37 8.20 0.66
C ARG A 64 9.04 9.13 -0.35
N ARG A 65 10.30 8.88 -0.67
CA ARG A 65 11.06 9.68 -1.64
C ARG A 65 10.44 9.63 -3.04
N ALA A 66 10.05 8.43 -3.51
CA ALA A 66 9.39 8.29 -4.80
C ALA A 66 8.04 9.00 -4.84
N ALA A 67 7.24 8.92 -3.75
CA ALA A 67 5.96 9.64 -3.66
C ALA A 67 6.14 11.15 -3.80
N GLN A 68 7.06 11.72 -3.02
CA GLN A 68 7.36 13.16 -3.05
C GLN A 68 7.85 13.61 -4.43
N GLU A 69 8.75 12.84 -5.03
CA GLU A 69 9.30 13.13 -6.36
C GLU A 69 8.22 13.11 -7.45
N MET A 70 7.33 12.10 -7.43
CA MET A 70 6.23 12.01 -8.39
C MET A 70 5.24 13.18 -8.24
N ILE A 71 4.85 13.52 -7.01
CA ILE A 71 3.96 14.66 -6.75
C ILE A 71 4.62 15.97 -7.21
N ARG A 72 5.91 16.17 -6.89
CA ARG A 72 6.66 17.34 -7.31
C ARG A 72 6.70 17.46 -8.84
N ARG A 73 7.00 16.37 -9.55
CA ARG A 73 7.01 16.33 -11.01
C ARG A 73 5.63 16.61 -11.62
N ALA A 74 4.59 15.95 -11.11
CA ALA A 74 3.24 16.19 -11.60
C ALA A 74 2.85 17.68 -11.46
N ARG A 75 3.16 18.29 -10.31
CA ARG A 75 2.93 19.70 -10.07
C ARG A 75 3.72 20.61 -11.01
N SER A 76 5.02 20.32 -11.23
CA SER A 76 5.85 21.15 -12.13
C SER A 76 5.34 21.14 -13.58
N ILE A 77 4.77 20.04 -14.05
CA ILE A 77 4.17 19.93 -15.38
C ILE A 77 2.92 20.80 -15.47
N VAL A 78 2.05 20.77 -14.45
CA VAL A 78 0.78 21.52 -14.44
C VAL A 78 0.99 23.01 -14.16
N SER A 79 2.02 23.39 -13.39
CA SER A 79 2.29 24.80 -13.01
C SER A 79 2.58 25.69 -14.20
N SER A 80 2.97 25.13 -15.35
CA SER A 80 3.13 25.87 -16.62
C SER A 80 1.81 26.31 -17.23
N GLU A 81 0.65 25.83 -16.76
CA GLU A 81 -0.67 26.07 -17.41
C GLU A 81 -1.72 26.70 -16.45
N GLY A 82 -1.29 27.22 -15.29
CA GLY A 82 -2.23 27.84 -14.33
C GLY A 82 -2.77 26.79 -13.31
N ALA A 83 -1.97 26.52 -12.30
CA ALA A 83 -2.13 25.42 -11.38
C ALA A 83 -3.52 25.32 -10.74
N ALA A 84 -4.17 24.18 -10.87
CA ALA A 84 -5.31 23.80 -10.06
C ALA A 84 -4.92 23.82 -8.56
N LYS A 85 -5.71 24.54 -7.75
CA LYS A 85 -5.52 24.61 -6.29
C LYS A 85 -5.92 23.27 -5.66
N GLY A 86 -5.05 22.65 -4.89
CA GLY A 86 -5.34 21.43 -4.16
C GLY A 86 -4.11 20.56 -3.93
N ALA A 87 -4.20 19.65 -2.98
CA ALA A 87 -3.14 18.71 -2.66
C ALA A 87 -3.49 17.32 -3.21
N ILE A 88 -2.60 16.77 -4.03
CA ILE A 88 -2.68 15.36 -4.46
C ILE A 88 -2.53 14.47 -3.22
N TRP A 89 -3.40 13.51 -3.05
CA TRP A 89 -3.22 12.46 -2.06
C TRP A 89 -2.12 11.53 -2.51
N GLY A 90 -0.99 11.52 -1.79
CA GLY A 90 0.11 10.67 -2.17
C GLY A 90 0.97 10.24 -1.00
N GLY A 91 1.54 9.06 -1.13
CA GLY A 91 2.39 8.48 -0.12
C GLY A 91 2.75 7.03 -0.42
N THR A 92 3.34 6.37 0.56
CA THR A 92 3.50 4.92 0.52
C THR A 92 2.16 4.24 0.83
N PHE A 93 1.99 2.99 0.36
CA PHE A 93 0.82 2.18 0.70
C PHE A 93 0.55 2.20 2.21
N HIS A 94 1.58 1.97 3.03
CA HIS A 94 1.46 1.97 4.49
C HIS A 94 1.02 3.33 5.06
N SER A 95 1.58 4.44 4.56
CA SER A 95 1.22 5.78 5.08
C SER A 95 -0.20 6.18 4.74
N VAL A 96 -0.66 5.82 3.54
CA VAL A 96 -2.04 6.08 3.11
C VAL A 96 -3.01 5.16 3.84
N ALA A 97 -2.70 3.86 3.94
CA ALA A 97 -3.51 2.92 4.71
C ALA A 97 -3.68 3.35 6.18
N ASN A 98 -2.59 3.77 6.83
CA ASN A 98 -2.65 4.31 8.19
C ASN A 98 -3.59 5.53 8.28
N ARG A 99 -3.48 6.46 7.33
CA ARG A 99 -4.35 7.64 7.28
C ARG A 99 -5.81 7.26 7.06
N LEU A 100 -6.10 6.34 6.14
CA LEU A 100 -7.46 5.85 5.88
C LEU A 100 -8.06 5.16 7.10
N LEU A 101 -7.28 4.30 7.79
CA LEU A 101 -7.74 3.63 9.01
C LEU A 101 -8.03 4.63 10.14
N ARG A 102 -7.25 5.70 10.28
CA ARG A 102 -7.54 6.75 11.28
C ARG A 102 -8.79 7.55 10.95
N LEU A 103 -9.07 7.80 9.68
CA LEU A 103 -10.23 8.56 9.24
C LEU A 103 -11.52 7.72 9.18
N TYR A 104 -11.40 6.48 8.72
CA TYR A 104 -12.53 5.64 8.34
C TYR A 104 -12.55 4.26 9.01
N GLY A 105 -11.61 3.96 9.92
CA GLY A 105 -11.51 2.62 10.53
C GLY A 105 -12.58 2.31 11.58
N LYS A 106 -13.26 3.33 12.12
CA LYS A 106 -14.27 3.14 13.19
C LYS A 106 -15.37 2.13 12.83
N PRO A 107 -15.99 2.17 11.64
CA PRO A 107 -16.98 1.16 11.24
C PRO A 107 -16.43 -0.27 11.15
N ALA A 108 -15.11 -0.41 10.93
CA ALA A 108 -14.41 -1.71 10.93
C ALA A 108 -13.86 -2.10 12.31
N GLY A 109 -14.27 -1.43 13.39
CA GLY A 109 -13.84 -1.72 14.76
C GLY A 109 -12.43 -1.22 15.09
N VAL A 110 -11.79 -0.43 14.21
CA VAL A 110 -10.43 0.09 14.45
C VAL A 110 -10.52 1.44 15.15
N SER A 111 -9.91 1.54 16.34
CA SER A 111 -9.79 2.81 17.06
C SER A 111 -8.91 3.80 16.27
N PRO A 112 -9.27 5.09 16.17
CA PRO A 112 -8.38 6.10 15.59
C PRO A 112 -7.03 6.25 16.30
N GLN A 113 -6.95 5.79 17.56
CA GLN A 113 -5.75 5.84 18.40
C GLN A 113 -4.93 4.53 18.35
N PHE A 114 -5.15 3.67 17.35
CA PHE A 114 -4.38 2.43 17.25
C PHE A 114 -2.87 2.69 17.11
N THR A 115 -2.09 1.78 17.66
CA THR A 115 -0.63 1.76 17.50
C THR A 115 -0.25 0.83 16.35
N VAL A 116 0.68 1.26 15.52
CA VAL A 116 1.29 0.41 14.49
C VAL A 116 2.47 -0.31 15.12
N LEU A 117 2.40 -1.61 15.21
CA LEU A 117 3.50 -2.46 15.66
C LEU A 117 4.42 -2.79 14.48
N ASP A 118 5.71 -2.72 14.69
CA ASP A 118 6.65 -3.32 13.75
C ASP A 118 6.73 -4.85 13.97
N GLN A 119 7.54 -5.54 13.15
CA GLN A 119 7.64 -7.00 13.24
C GLN A 119 8.24 -7.47 14.57
N SER A 120 9.16 -6.71 15.16
CA SER A 120 9.77 -7.03 16.45
C SER A 120 8.77 -6.87 17.58
N ASP A 121 8.09 -5.72 17.62
CA ASP A 121 7.05 -5.41 18.60
C ASP A 121 5.92 -6.45 18.57
N ALA A 122 5.49 -6.84 17.36
CA ALA A 122 4.46 -7.87 17.20
C ALA A 122 4.92 -9.25 17.70
N GLN A 123 6.20 -9.62 17.50
CA GLN A 123 6.76 -10.84 18.06
C GLN A 123 6.85 -10.78 19.57
N ASP A 124 7.23 -9.65 20.13
CA ASP A 124 7.34 -9.48 21.59
C ASP A 124 5.96 -9.53 22.25
N LEU A 125 4.94 -8.97 21.62
CA LEU A 125 3.55 -9.14 22.07
C LEU A 125 3.12 -10.62 22.06
N MET A 126 3.47 -11.39 21.01
CA MET A 126 3.21 -12.83 20.98
C MET A 126 3.93 -13.56 22.11
N ASP A 127 5.12 -13.11 22.50
CA ASP A 127 5.86 -13.73 23.60
C ASP A 127 5.22 -13.41 24.96
N VAL A 128 4.78 -12.19 25.17
CA VAL A 128 4.01 -11.80 26.37
C VAL A 128 2.78 -12.68 26.52
N LEU A 129 1.98 -12.81 25.46
CA LEU A 129 0.78 -13.66 25.48
C LEU A 129 1.09 -15.13 25.75
N ARG A 130 2.19 -15.68 25.21
CA ARG A 130 2.63 -17.03 25.49
C ARG A 130 2.97 -17.23 26.97
N HIS A 131 3.58 -16.23 27.60
CA HIS A 131 3.91 -16.27 29.03
C HIS A 131 2.65 -16.15 29.89
N GLU A 132 1.78 -15.20 29.62
CA GLU A 132 0.51 -15.00 30.33
C GLU A 132 -0.40 -16.24 30.28
N LEU A 133 -0.43 -16.94 29.15
CA LEU A 133 -1.20 -18.16 28.96
C LEU A 133 -0.48 -19.42 29.47
N GLY A 134 0.72 -19.30 30.06
CA GLY A 134 1.50 -20.42 30.60
C GLY A 134 2.02 -21.40 29.54
N LEU A 135 2.03 -21.00 28.25
CA LEU A 135 2.38 -21.89 27.14
C LEU A 135 3.89 -22.17 27.04
N HIS A 136 4.71 -21.42 27.74
CA HIS A 136 6.16 -21.62 27.82
C HIS A 136 6.58 -22.75 28.78
N GLN A 137 5.69 -23.18 29.67
CA GLN A 137 5.97 -24.16 30.74
C GLN A 137 5.39 -25.56 30.48
N LYS A 138 4.82 -25.80 29.28
CA LYS A 138 4.18 -27.07 28.97
C LYS A 138 5.22 -28.14 28.59
N ASP A 139 4.94 -29.37 28.91
CA ASP A 139 5.77 -30.55 28.59
C ASP A 139 6.02 -30.71 27.10
N LYS A 140 5.05 -30.30 26.28
CA LYS A 140 5.19 -30.16 24.82
C LYS A 140 5.61 -28.74 24.44
N ARG A 141 6.63 -28.63 23.62
CA ARG A 141 7.20 -27.36 23.18
C ARG A 141 6.23 -26.58 22.31
N PHE A 142 5.57 -25.58 22.92
CA PHE A 142 4.73 -24.63 22.17
C PHE A 142 5.54 -23.82 21.14
N PRO A 143 4.96 -23.45 19.97
CA PRO A 143 5.64 -22.68 18.95
C PRO A 143 6.26 -21.37 19.47
N ARG A 144 7.41 -21.01 18.93
CA ARG A 144 8.11 -19.77 19.31
C ARG A 144 7.34 -18.55 18.81
N LYS A 145 7.58 -17.37 19.43
CA LYS A 145 6.94 -16.10 19.08
C LYS A 145 6.91 -15.80 17.58
N GLN A 146 7.99 -16.10 16.87
CA GLN A 146 8.09 -15.91 15.42
C GLN A 146 7.13 -16.81 14.64
N THR A 147 7.02 -18.06 15.04
CA THR A 147 6.09 -19.04 14.44
C THR A 147 4.64 -18.65 14.73
N CYS A 148 4.34 -18.25 15.98
CA CYS A 148 3.00 -17.77 16.35
C CYS A 148 2.59 -16.55 15.51
N LEU A 149 3.48 -15.58 15.33
CA LEU A 149 3.23 -14.42 14.48
C LEU A 149 3.04 -14.81 13.01
N ALA A 150 3.83 -15.77 12.50
CA ALA A 150 3.69 -16.25 11.13
C ALA A 150 2.35 -16.96 10.89
N ILE A 151 1.90 -17.81 11.82
CA ILE A 151 0.59 -18.48 11.79
C ILE A 151 -0.53 -17.43 11.82
N TYR A 152 -0.48 -16.49 12.77
CA TYR A 152 -1.44 -15.39 12.88
C TYR A 152 -1.53 -14.56 11.60
N SER A 153 -0.38 -14.13 11.07
CA SER A 153 -0.30 -13.35 9.85
C SER A 153 -0.88 -14.10 8.64
N ARG A 154 -0.60 -15.39 8.55
CA ARG A 154 -1.14 -16.24 7.47
C ARG A 154 -2.65 -16.34 7.54
N ARG A 155 -3.20 -16.61 8.72
CA ARG A 155 -4.65 -16.69 8.94
C ARG A 155 -5.35 -15.38 8.57
N VAL A 156 -4.85 -14.26 9.09
CA VAL A 156 -5.48 -12.95 8.88
C VAL A 156 -5.41 -12.51 7.41
N ASN A 157 -4.28 -12.73 6.74
CA ASN A 157 -4.10 -12.31 5.35
C ASN A 157 -4.67 -13.29 4.32
N GLY A 158 -4.77 -14.59 4.68
CA GLY A 158 -5.27 -15.64 3.79
C GLY A 158 -6.77 -15.92 3.93
N SER A 159 -7.41 -15.40 4.97
CA SER A 159 -8.81 -15.73 5.33
C SER A 159 -9.07 -17.23 5.49
N GLU A 160 -8.01 -18.01 5.78
CA GLU A 160 -8.08 -19.45 6.06
C GLU A 160 -8.33 -19.68 7.56
N GLU A 161 -9.00 -20.76 7.95
CA GLU A 161 -9.20 -21.11 9.35
C GLU A 161 -7.89 -21.62 9.99
N LEU A 162 -7.76 -21.45 11.32
CA LEU A 162 -6.52 -21.76 12.02
C LEU A 162 -6.06 -23.23 11.83
N PRO A 163 -6.95 -24.25 11.93
CA PRO A 163 -6.54 -25.64 11.70
C PRO A 163 -5.97 -25.87 10.30
N GLU A 164 -6.59 -25.27 9.27
CA GLU A 164 -6.15 -25.40 7.87
C GLU A 164 -4.78 -24.75 7.65
N VAL A 165 -4.55 -23.58 8.22
CA VAL A 165 -3.25 -22.89 8.18
C VAL A 165 -2.18 -23.74 8.84
N VAL A 166 -2.46 -24.30 10.02
CA VAL A 166 -1.50 -25.12 10.74
C VAL A 166 -1.20 -26.40 9.98
N ASP A 167 -2.21 -27.18 9.59
CA ASP A 167 -2.02 -28.46 8.91
C ASP A 167 -1.28 -28.31 7.56
N ARG A 168 -1.52 -27.20 6.83
CA ARG A 168 -0.94 -26.99 5.52
C ARG A 168 0.45 -26.35 5.52
N TYR A 169 0.70 -25.42 6.43
CA TYR A 169 1.92 -24.60 6.39
C TYR A 169 2.83 -24.79 7.61
N PHE A 170 2.28 -25.30 8.72
CA PHE A 170 2.99 -25.49 9.97
C PHE A 170 2.69 -26.87 10.61
N PRO A 171 2.79 -27.99 9.85
CA PRO A 171 2.34 -29.30 10.33
C PRO A 171 3.02 -29.75 11.64
N TRP A 172 4.22 -29.23 11.93
CA TRP A 172 4.91 -29.47 13.21
C TRP A 172 4.26 -28.77 14.41
N CYS A 173 3.25 -27.95 14.19
CA CYS A 173 2.46 -27.28 15.21
C CYS A 173 1.06 -27.89 15.38
N SER A 174 0.75 -29.02 14.72
CA SER A 174 -0.61 -29.61 14.70
C SER A 174 -1.16 -29.98 16.08
N ASP A 175 -0.29 -30.20 17.07
CA ASP A 175 -0.71 -30.43 18.46
C ASP A 175 -1.34 -29.20 19.14
N TRP A 176 -1.30 -28.04 18.50
CA TRP A 176 -1.69 -26.74 19.07
C TRP A 176 -2.69 -25.97 18.19
N LYS A 177 -3.46 -26.67 17.37
CA LYS A 177 -4.39 -26.05 16.41
C LYS A 177 -5.79 -25.76 16.97
N ASP A 178 -6.09 -26.25 18.20
CA ASP A 178 -7.39 -26.10 18.89
C ASP A 178 -7.40 -24.90 19.85
#